data_059d0ed0559ba32896d898d47409a695
#
_entry.id   059d0ed0559ba32896d898d47409a695
#
_cell.length_a   1.000
_cell.length_b   1.000
_cell.length_c   1.000
_cell.angle_alpha   90.00
_cell.angle_beta   90.00
_cell.angle_gamma   90.00
#
_symmetry.space_group_name_H-M   'P 1'
#
loop_
_entity.id
_entity.type
_entity.pdbx_description
1 polymer ?
#
loop_
_entity_poly.entity_id
_entity_poly.type
_entity_poly.pdbx_seq_one_letter_code
_entity_poly.pdbx_strand_id
1 'polypeptide(L)'
;MYYHKVEICGVNTAKLPVLKEKEKMELIVKAQAGDKEARQKMINGNLRLVLSVVQKFTGRGENLDDLFQVGCIGLIKAIDNFNPGLGLRFSTYGQPMIIGEIRRFLRDNNAMRVSRSVRDVAYKAMQARELLQKKLGREPNVREISEAVGLPQATVTLALESVVEPVSLYEPVYSDGGDTIYVMDQVGETGCEENWISSIQFRDTVSKLSDREKKITSLRYLAGKTQVEVAGEIGISQAQVSRLEKNALERIKKQL
;
A
#
# COMPACT_ATOMS: atom_id res chain seq x y z
N MET A 1 22.04 23.07 3.42
CA MET A 1 22.23 23.26 4.87
C MET A 1 21.80 21.99 5.57
N TYR A 2 22.72 21.16 6.07
CA TYR A 2 22.37 19.91 6.75
C TYR A 2 21.89 20.27 8.15
N TYR A 3 20.58 20.15 8.37
CA TYR A 3 20.05 20.19 9.73
C TYR A 3 20.51 18.95 10.47
N HIS A 4 21.53 19.07 11.32
CA HIS A 4 21.84 18.04 12.30
C HIS A 4 20.70 18.01 13.31
N LYS A 5 19.78 17.06 13.16
CA LYS A 5 18.74 16.83 14.15
C LYS A 5 19.46 16.40 15.44
N VAL A 6 19.48 17.26 16.44
CA VAL A 6 20.19 17.04 17.71
C VAL A 6 19.49 15.99 18.55
N GLU A 7 18.20 15.78 18.31
CA GLU A 7 17.36 14.82 19.01
C GLU A 7 16.61 13.93 18.02
N ILE A 8 16.75 12.61 18.17
CA ILE A 8 16.08 11.58 17.37
C ILE A 8 15.42 10.63 18.35
N CYS A 9 14.11 10.41 18.26
CA CYS A 9 13.33 9.56 19.18
C CYS A 9 13.59 9.86 20.67
N GLY A 10 13.73 11.11 21.05
CA GLY A 10 14.05 11.50 22.44
C GLY A 10 15.51 11.24 22.86
N VAL A 11 16.36 10.76 21.94
CA VAL A 11 17.78 10.50 22.20
C VAL A 11 18.62 11.70 21.74
N ASN A 12 19.36 12.31 22.68
CA ASN A 12 20.31 13.38 22.35
C ASN A 12 21.54 12.79 21.64
N THR A 13 21.66 13.04 20.34
CA THR A 13 22.73 12.47 19.50
C THR A 13 24.13 12.98 19.81
N ALA A 14 24.23 14.16 20.45
CA ALA A 14 25.53 14.77 20.82
C ALA A 14 26.17 14.12 22.07
N LYS A 15 25.35 13.56 22.98
CA LYS A 15 25.80 13.02 24.28
C LYS A 15 25.86 11.47 24.30
N LEU A 16 25.88 10.81 23.16
CA LEU A 16 25.91 9.35 23.11
C LEU A 16 27.24 8.79 23.61
N PRO A 17 27.21 7.82 24.54
CA PRO A 17 28.41 7.16 25.04
C PRO A 17 29.10 6.36 23.95
N VAL A 18 30.42 6.23 24.05
CA VAL A 18 31.22 5.40 23.15
C VAL A 18 31.98 4.39 23.99
N LEU A 19 31.77 3.11 23.71
CA LEU A 19 32.45 2.01 24.41
C LEU A 19 33.75 1.65 23.69
N LYS A 20 34.78 1.29 24.48
CA LYS A 20 36.01 0.71 23.97
C LYS A 20 35.77 -0.73 23.50
N GLU A 21 36.58 -1.23 22.58
CA GLU A 21 36.36 -2.57 22.00
C GLU A 21 36.44 -3.70 23.04
N LYS A 22 37.33 -3.61 24.01
CA LYS A 22 37.43 -4.58 25.11
C LYS A 22 36.16 -4.61 25.96
N GLU A 23 35.63 -3.43 26.31
CA GLU A 23 34.39 -3.31 27.08
C GLU A 23 33.19 -3.88 26.31
N LYS A 24 33.14 -3.67 25.01
CA LYS A 24 32.08 -4.25 24.16
C LYS A 24 32.06 -5.77 24.23
N MET A 25 33.23 -6.40 24.12
CA MET A 25 33.33 -7.87 24.17
C MET A 25 32.88 -8.43 25.53
N GLU A 26 33.29 -7.80 26.64
CA GLU A 26 32.85 -8.22 27.98
C GLU A 26 31.33 -8.02 28.15
N LEU A 27 30.78 -6.88 27.69
CA LEU A 27 29.35 -6.60 27.79
C LEU A 27 28.51 -7.55 26.92
N ILE A 28 28.99 -7.94 25.74
CA ILE A 28 28.30 -8.90 24.86
C ILE A 28 28.17 -10.25 25.55
N VAL A 29 29.28 -10.78 26.14
CA VAL A 29 29.25 -12.05 26.83
C VAL A 29 28.26 -12.03 27.99
N LYS A 30 28.27 -10.96 28.81
CA LYS A 30 27.31 -10.77 29.91
C LYS A 30 25.87 -10.65 29.42
N ALA A 31 25.64 -9.86 28.36
CA ALA A 31 24.32 -9.69 27.76
C ALA A 31 23.73 -11.01 27.23
N GLN A 32 24.55 -11.83 26.58
CA GLN A 32 24.16 -13.16 26.09
C GLN A 32 23.92 -14.17 27.22
N ALA A 33 24.58 -13.97 28.38
CA ALA A 33 24.30 -14.72 29.61
C ALA A 33 23.00 -14.26 30.34
N GLY A 34 22.29 -13.25 29.82
CA GLY A 34 21.02 -12.79 30.37
C GLY A 34 21.08 -11.52 31.21
N ASP A 35 22.24 -10.88 31.33
CA ASP A 35 22.39 -9.62 32.06
C ASP A 35 21.74 -8.46 31.30
N LYS A 36 20.60 -7.98 31.80
CA LYS A 36 19.82 -6.87 31.21
C LYS A 36 20.54 -5.52 31.26
N GLU A 37 21.33 -5.26 32.31
CA GLU A 37 22.09 -4.02 32.43
C GLU A 37 23.24 -3.96 31.43
N ALA A 38 23.99 -5.08 31.29
CA ALA A 38 25.04 -5.19 30.29
C ALA A 38 24.47 -5.03 28.87
N ARG A 39 23.32 -5.64 28.59
CA ARG A 39 22.62 -5.49 27.30
C ARG A 39 22.22 -4.06 27.03
N GLN A 40 21.65 -3.35 28.01
CA GLN A 40 21.27 -1.95 27.86
C GLN A 40 22.47 -1.03 27.65
N LYS A 41 23.54 -1.25 28.38
CA LYS A 41 24.82 -0.50 28.21
C LYS A 41 25.41 -0.74 26.82
N MET A 42 25.35 -1.98 26.33
CA MET A 42 25.84 -2.34 24.99
C MET A 42 25.00 -1.65 23.88
N ILE A 43 23.68 -1.60 24.02
CA ILE A 43 22.79 -0.90 23.07
C ILE A 43 23.13 0.59 23.06
N ASN A 44 23.11 1.24 24.23
CA ASN A 44 23.34 2.68 24.35
C ASN A 44 24.71 3.09 23.80
N GLY A 45 25.75 2.29 24.06
CA GLY A 45 27.11 2.55 23.60
C GLY A 45 27.35 2.34 22.10
N ASN A 46 26.37 1.81 21.37
CA ASN A 46 26.46 1.59 19.92
C ASN A 46 25.39 2.37 19.10
N LEU A 47 24.58 3.25 19.72
CA LEU A 47 23.61 4.07 19.01
C LEU A 47 24.26 4.97 17.95
N ARG A 48 25.49 5.43 18.16
CA ARG A 48 26.25 6.18 17.14
C ARG A 48 26.50 5.38 15.88
N LEU A 49 26.69 4.05 16.01
CA LEU A 49 26.82 3.16 14.85
C LEU A 49 25.51 3.13 14.05
N VAL A 50 24.37 3.03 14.74
CA VAL A 50 23.04 3.10 14.11
C VAL A 50 22.88 4.42 13.35
N LEU A 51 23.17 5.55 13.98
CA LEU A 51 23.08 6.88 13.35
C LEU A 51 23.93 6.98 12.08
N SER A 52 25.17 6.49 12.12
CA SER A 52 26.07 6.52 10.95
C SER A 52 25.54 5.69 9.78
N VAL A 53 24.78 4.62 10.07
CA VAL A 53 24.14 3.80 9.04
C VAL A 53 22.89 4.50 8.51
N VAL A 54 22.04 5.03 9.40
CA VAL A 54 20.77 5.72 9.05
C VAL A 54 21.03 6.91 8.14
N GLN A 55 22.11 7.67 8.35
CA GLN A 55 22.50 8.78 7.49
C GLN A 55 22.64 8.39 6.01
N LYS A 56 23.02 7.13 5.70
CA LYS A 56 23.14 6.64 4.31
C LYS A 56 21.78 6.40 3.65
N PHE A 57 20.70 6.39 4.42
CA PHE A 57 19.33 6.17 3.95
C PHE A 57 18.46 7.43 4.01
N THR A 58 19.03 8.57 4.40
CA THR A 58 18.36 9.87 4.41
C THR A 58 17.95 10.25 2.98
N GLY A 59 16.76 10.81 2.80
CA GLY A 59 16.25 11.24 1.49
C GLY A 59 15.50 10.18 0.71
N ARG A 60 15.12 9.06 1.34
CA ARG A 60 14.31 8.01 0.72
C ARG A 60 12.80 8.09 1.05
N GLY A 61 12.32 9.27 1.47
CA GLY A 61 10.89 9.50 1.77
C GLY A 61 10.45 9.08 3.17
N GLU A 62 11.25 8.28 3.88
CA GLU A 62 10.90 7.77 5.20
C GLU A 62 11.34 8.70 6.34
N ASN A 63 10.61 8.65 7.46
CA ASN A 63 10.95 9.42 8.64
C ASN A 63 12.27 8.91 9.26
N LEU A 64 13.14 9.85 9.60
CA LEU A 64 14.44 9.54 10.20
C LEU A 64 14.30 8.81 11.54
N ASP A 65 13.26 9.12 12.31
CA ASP A 65 12.98 8.50 13.60
C ASP A 65 12.61 7.02 13.43
N ASP A 66 11.82 6.68 12.40
CA ASP A 66 11.45 5.29 12.09
C ASP A 66 12.66 4.48 11.61
N LEU A 67 13.46 5.06 10.72
CA LEU A 67 14.72 4.43 10.29
C LEU A 67 15.68 4.17 11.44
N PHE A 68 15.74 5.08 12.41
CA PHE A 68 16.57 4.92 13.60
C PHE A 68 16.05 3.79 14.50
N GLN A 69 14.74 3.74 14.76
CA GLN A 69 14.14 2.66 15.55
C GLN A 69 14.37 1.29 14.92
N VAL A 70 14.14 1.16 13.61
CA VAL A 70 14.41 -0.07 12.86
C VAL A 70 15.90 -0.43 12.90
N GLY A 71 16.76 0.57 12.77
CA GLY A 71 18.20 0.39 12.94
C GLY A 71 18.59 -0.13 14.33
N CYS A 72 17.93 0.35 15.39
CA CYS A 72 18.09 -0.16 16.74
C CYS A 72 17.64 -1.62 16.88
N ILE A 73 16.56 -2.04 16.20
CA ILE A 73 16.17 -3.46 16.15
C ILE A 73 17.27 -4.31 15.52
N GLY A 74 17.87 -3.82 14.42
CA GLY A 74 19.02 -4.47 13.78
C GLY A 74 20.24 -4.58 14.70
N LEU A 75 20.51 -3.52 15.47
CA LEU A 75 21.58 -3.51 16.49
C LEU A 75 21.31 -4.56 17.59
N ILE A 76 20.09 -4.64 18.10
CA ILE A 76 19.70 -5.62 19.13
C ILE A 76 19.91 -7.04 18.63
N LYS A 77 19.43 -7.34 17.42
CA LYS A 77 19.66 -8.66 16.79
C LYS A 77 21.14 -8.95 16.60
N ALA A 78 21.95 -7.94 16.28
CA ALA A 78 23.38 -8.11 16.17
C ALA A 78 24.04 -8.44 17.51
N ILE A 79 23.62 -7.81 18.62
CA ILE A 79 24.14 -8.10 19.96
C ILE A 79 23.79 -9.53 20.38
N ASP A 80 22.55 -9.94 20.15
CA ASP A 80 22.05 -11.26 20.56
C ASP A 80 22.72 -12.40 19.76
N ASN A 81 23.08 -12.18 18.49
CA ASN A 81 23.63 -13.21 17.60
C ASN A 81 25.15 -13.12 17.35
N PHE A 82 25.83 -12.15 17.91
CA PHE A 82 27.28 -11.99 17.70
C PHE A 82 28.07 -13.12 18.37
N ASN A 83 29.05 -13.68 17.67
CA ASN A 83 29.98 -14.68 18.26
C ASN A 83 31.34 -14.01 18.56
N PRO A 84 31.68 -13.79 19.85
CA PRO A 84 32.94 -13.18 20.24
C PRO A 84 34.18 -14.01 19.84
N GLY A 85 34.02 -15.35 19.66
CA GLY A 85 35.09 -16.27 19.32
C GLY A 85 35.66 -16.09 17.90
N LEU A 86 34.98 -15.32 17.01
CA LEU A 86 35.44 -15.11 15.65
C LEU A 86 36.59 -14.08 15.52
N GLY A 87 36.96 -13.38 16.58
CA GLY A 87 38.04 -12.37 16.57
C GLY A 87 37.73 -11.12 15.71
N LEU A 88 36.48 -10.94 15.32
CA LEU A 88 36.04 -9.79 14.54
C LEU A 88 35.56 -8.64 15.45
N ARG A 89 35.68 -7.40 14.97
CA ARG A 89 35.12 -6.26 15.68
C ARG A 89 33.60 -6.31 15.60
N PHE A 90 32.91 -5.98 16.69
CA PHE A 90 31.45 -5.94 16.72
C PHE A 90 30.83 -5.05 15.63
N SER A 91 31.45 -3.89 15.33
CA SER A 91 30.97 -2.98 14.29
C SER A 91 30.95 -3.61 12.90
N THR A 92 31.91 -4.49 12.60
CA THR A 92 31.98 -5.20 11.30
C THR A 92 30.79 -6.14 11.11
N TYR A 93 30.31 -6.76 12.19
CA TYR A 93 29.13 -7.62 12.16
C TYR A 93 27.82 -6.83 12.32
N GLY A 94 27.79 -5.83 13.21
CA GLY A 94 26.61 -5.05 13.51
C GLY A 94 26.13 -4.19 12.33
N GLN A 95 27.05 -3.58 11.59
CA GLN A 95 26.70 -2.70 10.47
C GLN A 95 25.89 -3.39 9.37
N PRO A 96 26.26 -4.56 8.84
CA PRO A 96 25.43 -5.30 7.87
C PRO A 96 24.05 -5.69 8.43
N MET A 97 23.97 -6.05 9.72
CA MET A 97 22.70 -6.41 10.36
C MET A 97 21.75 -5.21 10.43
N ILE A 98 22.26 -4.04 10.84
CA ILE A 98 21.48 -2.79 10.85
C ILE A 98 21.02 -2.42 9.43
N ILE A 99 21.92 -2.47 8.44
CA ILE A 99 21.61 -2.21 7.04
C ILE A 99 20.53 -3.18 6.53
N GLY A 100 20.64 -4.46 6.91
CA GLY A 100 19.70 -5.50 6.51
C GLY A 100 18.27 -5.22 7.01
N GLU A 101 18.11 -4.84 8.28
CA GLU A 101 16.80 -4.51 8.85
C GLU A 101 16.22 -3.21 8.22
N ILE A 102 17.03 -2.18 8.04
CA ILE A 102 16.58 -0.94 7.37
C ILE A 102 16.14 -1.23 5.93
N ARG A 103 16.90 -1.99 5.16
CA ARG A 103 16.52 -2.37 3.79
C ARG A 103 15.26 -3.22 3.76
N ARG A 104 15.08 -4.10 4.75
CA ARG A 104 13.87 -4.89 4.88
C ARG A 104 12.66 -4.02 5.16
N PHE A 105 12.79 -3.09 6.11
CA PHE A 105 11.74 -2.11 6.42
C PHE A 105 11.35 -1.29 5.20
N LEU A 106 12.32 -0.63 4.52
CA LEU A 106 12.08 0.16 3.31
C LEU A 106 11.39 -0.64 2.19
N ARG A 107 11.67 -1.94 2.11
CA ARG A 107 11.01 -2.81 1.14
C ARG A 107 9.58 -3.16 1.53
N ASP A 108 9.34 -3.38 2.82
CA ASP A 108 8.06 -3.91 3.33
C ASP A 108 7.08 -2.79 3.72
N ASN A 109 7.55 -1.53 3.89
CA ASN A 109 6.78 -0.34 4.29
C ASN A 109 6.15 0.44 3.12
N ASN A 110 5.81 -0.19 2.02
CA ASN A 110 5.09 0.47 0.94
C ASN A 110 3.58 0.42 1.19
N ALA A 111 2.86 1.49 0.79
CA ALA A 111 1.40 1.61 0.89
C ALA A 111 0.68 0.43 0.20
N MET A 112 1.22 -0.07 -0.92
CA MET A 112 0.73 -1.26 -1.61
C MET A 112 1.74 -2.40 -1.55
N ARG A 113 1.25 -3.60 -1.23
CA ARG A 113 2.09 -4.81 -1.16
C ARG A 113 2.39 -5.34 -2.57
N VAL A 114 3.63 -5.20 -3.00
CA VAL A 114 4.14 -5.77 -4.27
C VAL A 114 4.97 -7.02 -3.98
N SER A 115 4.78 -8.09 -4.77
CA SER A 115 5.55 -9.32 -4.62
C SER A 115 7.04 -9.07 -4.87
N ARG A 116 7.91 -9.90 -4.26
CA ARG A 116 9.38 -9.75 -4.40
C ARG A 116 9.81 -9.90 -5.86
N SER A 117 9.27 -10.90 -6.56
CA SER A 117 9.60 -11.16 -7.96
C SER A 117 9.28 -9.97 -8.86
N VAL A 118 8.12 -9.34 -8.69
CA VAL A 118 7.73 -8.15 -9.47
C VAL A 118 8.65 -6.97 -9.16
N ARG A 119 8.99 -6.76 -7.88
CA ARG A 119 9.90 -5.69 -7.46
C ARG A 119 11.32 -5.87 -7.99
N ASP A 120 11.83 -7.12 -8.02
CA ASP A 120 13.15 -7.42 -8.58
C ASP A 120 13.18 -7.16 -10.09
N VAL A 121 12.09 -7.47 -10.80
CA VAL A 121 11.94 -7.12 -12.23
C VAL A 121 11.89 -5.61 -12.41
N ALA A 122 11.10 -4.89 -11.61
CA ALA A 122 11.02 -3.43 -11.66
C ALA A 122 12.40 -2.78 -11.44
N TYR A 123 13.14 -3.25 -10.43
CA TYR A 123 14.49 -2.74 -10.16
C TYR A 123 15.45 -2.93 -11.34
N LYS A 124 15.45 -4.12 -11.96
CA LYS A 124 16.26 -4.39 -13.16
C LYS A 124 15.82 -3.52 -14.33
N ALA A 125 14.51 -3.33 -14.51
CA ALA A 125 13.97 -2.48 -15.57
C ALA A 125 14.35 -1.00 -15.38
N MET A 126 14.30 -0.48 -14.16
CA MET A 126 14.74 0.89 -13.84
C MET A 126 16.24 1.08 -14.09
N GLN A 127 17.09 0.13 -13.69
CA GLN A 127 18.51 0.18 -13.98
C GLN A 127 18.79 0.15 -15.50
N ALA A 128 18.11 -0.72 -16.24
CA ALA A 128 18.22 -0.79 -17.69
C ALA A 128 17.78 0.53 -18.35
N ARG A 129 16.68 1.13 -17.87
CA ARG A 129 16.20 2.45 -18.32
C ARG A 129 17.26 3.53 -18.15
N GLU A 130 17.87 3.64 -16.97
CA GLU A 130 18.93 4.63 -16.72
C GLU A 130 20.16 4.43 -17.62
N LEU A 131 20.59 3.18 -17.81
CA LEU A 131 21.73 2.86 -18.66
C LEU A 131 21.44 3.16 -20.13
N LEU A 132 20.24 2.80 -20.61
CA LEU A 132 19.83 3.08 -21.98
C LEU A 132 19.63 4.57 -22.22
N GLN A 133 19.07 5.31 -21.27
CA GLN A 133 18.91 6.76 -21.35
C GLN A 133 20.26 7.47 -21.50
N LYS A 134 21.28 7.05 -20.73
CA LYS A 134 22.63 7.57 -20.85
C LYS A 134 23.27 7.24 -22.20
N LYS A 135 22.97 6.08 -22.78
CA LYS A 135 23.52 5.65 -24.08
C LYS A 135 22.83 6.30 -25.26
N LEU A 136 21.52 6.43 -25.21
CA LEU A 136 20.69 6.91 -26.33
C LEU A 136 20.50 8.42 -26.33
N GLY A 137 20.78 9.12 -25.21
CA GLY A 137 20.51 10.55 -25.04
C GLY A 137 19.03 10.91 -25.05
N ARG A 138 18.12 9.92 -25.01
CA ARG A 138 16.65 10.04 -24.94
C ARG A 138 16.07 9.01 -23.99
N GLU A 139 14.82 9.18 -23.62
CA GLU A 139 14.10 8.18 -22.84
C GLU A 139 13.87 6.89 -23.67
N PRO A 140 14.25 5.70 -23.15
CA PRO A 140 14.04 4.44 -23.84
C PRO A 140 12.56 4.04 -23.76
N ASN A 141 12.06 3.40 -24.82
CA ASN A 141 10.72 2.82 -24.80
C ASN A 141 10.69 1.45 -24.09
N VAL A 142 9.48 0.97 -23.75
CA VAL A 142 9.31 -0.29 -23.02
C VAL A 142 9.93 -1.49 -23.76
N ARG A 143 9.90 -1.49 -25.09
CA ARG A 143 10.50 -2.53 -25.92
C ARG A 143 12.00 -2.62 -25.73
N GLU A 144 12.70 -1.47 -25.78
CA GLU A 144 14.15 -1.39 -25.58
C GLU A 144 14.55 -1.85 -24.17
N ILE A 145 13.76 -1.48 -23.15
CA ILE A 145 13.97 -1.95 -21.77
C ILE A 145 13.76 -3.46 -21.68
N SER A 146 12.69 -3.98 -22.30
CA SER A 146 12.36 -5.41 -22.35
C SER A 146 13.47 -6.24 -22.98
N GLU A 147 14.00 -5.78 -24.11
CA GLU A 147 15.13 -6.41 -24.80
C GLU A 147 16.41 -6.39 -23.93
N ALA A 148 16.69 -5.29 -23.24
CA ALA A 148 17.86 -5.16 -22.35
C ALA A 148 17.76 -6.04 -21.09
N VAL A 149 16.55 -6.24 -20.54
CA VAL A 149 16.32 -7.08 -19.34
C VAL A 149 16.12 -8.55 -19.72
N GLY A 150 15.76 -8.85 -20.98
CA GLY A 150 15.47 -10.20 -21.46
C GLY A 150 14.15 -10.76 -20.97
N LEU A 151 13.13 -9.92 -20.75
CA LEU A 151 11.79 -10.28 -20.26
C LEU A 151 10.71 -9.77 -21.21
N PRO A 152 9.51 -10.40 -21.24
CA PRO A 152 8.40 -9.94 -22.05
C PRO A 152 7.98 -8.51 -21.70
N GLN A 153 7.56 -7.72 -22.70
CA GLN A 153 7.10 -6.33 -22.49
C GLN A 153 6.00 -6.21 -21.46
N ALA A 154 5.00 -7.10 -21.50
CA ALA A 154 3.90 -7.12 -20.54
C ALA A 154 4.39 -7.27 -19.08
N THR A 155 5.41 -8.12 -18.85
CA THR A 155 6.00 -8.33 -17.53
C THR A 155 6.75 -7.08 -17.05
N VAL A 156 7.49 -6.42 -17.94
CA VAL A 156 8.21 -5.18 -17.63
C VAL A 156 7.26 -4.03 -17.35
N THR A 157 6.19 -3.87 -18.15
CA THR A 157 5.16 -2.85 -17.93
C THR A 157 4.46 -3.06 -16.60
N LEU A 158 3.98 -4.28 -16.34
CA LEU A 158 3.33 -4.62 -15.06
C LEU A 158 4.25 -4.33 -13.86
N ALA A 159 5.53 -4.65 -13.97
CA ALA A 159 6.48 -4.43 -12.90
C ALA A 159 6.73 -2.94 -12.65
N LEU A 160 6.89 -2.14 -13.69
CA LEU A 160 7.09 -0.69 -13.58
C LEU A 160 5.85 0.01 -13.00
N GLU A 161 4.64 -0.36 -13.44
CA GLU A 161 3.38 0.17 -12.92
C GLU A 161 3.13 -0.21 -11.46
N SER A 162 3.53 -1.43 -11.06
CA SER A 162 3.32 -1.93 -9.68
C SER A 162 4.15 -1.20 -8.61
N VAL A 163 5.20 -0.48 -9.01
CA VAL A 163 6.11 0.23 -8.07
C VAL A 163 5.76 1.72 -7.96
N VAL A 164 4.78 2.20 -8.75
CA VAL A 164 4.32 3.58 -8.66
C VAL A 164 3.65 3.82 -7.31
N GLU A 165 4.08 4.86 -6.61
CA GLU A 165 3.49 5.25 -5.34
C GLU A 165 2.07 5.81 -5.56
N PRO A 166 1.09 5.44 -4.70
CA PRO A 166 -0.25 6.00 -4.76
C PRO A 166 -0.22 7.50 -4.43
N VAL A 167 -0.97 8.27 -5.19
CA VAL A 167 -1.15 9.71 -4.99
C VAL A 167 -2.24 9.94 -3.95
N SER A 168 -2.07 10.94 -3.09
CA SER A 168 -3.10 11.31 -2.11
C SER A 168 -4.32 11.90 -2.81
N LEU A 169 -5.52 11.47 -2.42
CA LEU A 169 -6.76 12.10 -2.90
C LEU A 169 -6.88 13.57 -2.46
N TYR A 170 -6.22 13.94 -1.38
CA TYR A 170 -6.17 15.33 -0.88
C TYR A 170 -4.95 16.09 -1.40
N GLU A 171 -4.24 15.57 -2.39
CA GLU A 171 -3.18 16.32 -3.04
C GLU A 171 -3.79 17.44 -3.89
N PRO A 172 -3.35 18.72 -3.69
CA PRO A 172 -3.85 19.83 -4.48
C PRO A 172 -3.34 19.73 -5.91
N VAL A 173 -4.27 19.67 -6.88
CA VAL A 173 -3.94 19.69 -8.31
C VAL A 173 -3.74 21.14 -8.78
N TYR A 174 -4.55 22.06 -8.25
CA TYR A 174 -4.51 23.47 -8.59
C TYR A 174 -4.84 24.33 -7.38
N SER A 175 -4.03 25.37 -7.12
CA SER A 175 -4.22 26.35 -6.05
C SER A 175 -3.78 27.72 -6.56
N ASP A 176 -4.75 28.60 -6.88
CA ASP A 176 -4.51 29.96 -7.40
C ASP A 176 -5.18 31.03 -6.51
N GLY A 177 -4.95 30.94 -5.20
CA GLY A 177 -5.46 31.93 -4.23
C GLY A 177 -6.96 31.92 -3.98
N GLY A 178 -7.71 30.99 -4.60
CA GLY A 178 -9.13 30.68 -4.40
C GLY A 178 -9.33 29.31 -3.78
N ASP A 179 -10.44 28.66 -4.10
CA ASP A 179 -10.72 27.30 -3.66
C ASP A 179 -9.72 26.31 -4.27
N THR A 180 -9.10 25.51 -3.41
CA THR A 180 -8.11 24.50 -3.82
C THR A 180 -8.84 23.30 -4.42
N ILE A 181 -8.48 22.93 -5.66
CA ILE A 181 -9.00 21.74 -6.32
C ILE A 181 -8.09 20.56 -5.97
N TYR A 182 -8.66 19.51 -5.40
CA TYR A 182 -7.98 18.28 -5.02
C TYR A 182 -8.13 17.20 -6.09
N VAL A 183 -7.25 16.18 -6.06
CA VAL A 183 -7.38 14.99 -6.92
C VAL A 183 -8.75 14.33 -6.73
N MET A 184 -9.29 14.31 -5.52
CA MET A 184 -10.60 13.76 -5.18
C MET A 184 -11.73 14.42 -6.00
N ASP A 185 -11.64 15.73 -6.26
CA ASP A 185 -12.67 16.48 -6.99
C ASP A 185 -12.70 16.11 -8.49
N GLN A 186 -11.60 15.52 -8.99
CA GLN A 186 -11.49 15.07 -10.39
C GLN A 186 -11.88 13.59 -10.57
N VAL A 187 -11.99 12.83 -9.49
CA VAL A 187 -12.37 11.40 -9.52
C VAL A 187 -13.89 11.32 -9.46
N GLY A 188 -14.53 11.25 -10.63
CA GLY A 188 -15.97 11.04 -10.76
C GLY A 188 -16.33 9.59 -11.03
N GLU A 189 -17.51 9.17 -10.60
CA GLU A 189 -18.10 7.90 -10.97
C GLU A 189 -18.84 8.04 -12.29
N THR A 190 -18.37 7.34 -13.33
CA THR A 190 -19.02 7.36 -14.67
C THR A 190 -20.35 6.59 -14.62
N GLY A 191 -21.44 7.24 -15.05
CA GLY A 191 -22.77 6.62 -15.14
C GLY A 191 -23.62 6.73 -13.87
N CYS A 192 -23.16 7.39 -12.82
CA CYS A 192 -23.91 7.53 -11.58
C CYS A 192 -25.23 8.31 -11.80
N GLU A 193 -25.20 9.37 -12.62
CA GLU A 193 -26.38 10.17 -12.93
C GLU A 193 -27.43 9.40 -13.70
N GLU A 194 -27.03 8.64 -14.75
CA GLU A 194 -27.93 7.81 -15.55
C GLU A 194 -28.59 6.73 -14.70
N ASN A 195 -27.84 6.07 -13.84
CA ASN A 195 -28.37 5.04 -12.92
C ASN A 195 -29.34 5.64 -11.90
N TRP A 196 -29.05 6.83 -11.40
CA TRP A 196 -29.90 7.51 -10.43
C TRP A 196 -31.21 7.98 -11.08
N ILE A 197 -31.13 8.61 -12.26
CA ILE A 197 -32.31 9.03 -13.04
C ILE A 197 -33.17 7.80 -13.38
N SER A 198 -32.57 6.74 -13.90
CA SER A 198 -33.27 5.49 -14.21
C SER A 198 -33.96 4.87 -12.98
N SER A 199 -33.33 4.95 -11.80
CA SER A 199 -33.92 4.50 -10.56
C SER A 199 -35.14 5.31 -10.12
N ILE A 200 -35.09 6.64 -10.30
CA ILE A 200 -36.23 7.53 -10.03
C ILE A 200 -37.37 7.25 -11.01
N GLN A 201 -37.07 7.18 -12.32
CA GLN A 201 -38.06 6.87 -13.35
C GLN A 201 -38.73 5.53 -13.12
N PHE A 202 -37.95 4.50 -12.75
CA PHE A 202 -38.46 3.19 -12.39
C PHE A 202 -39.43 3.25 -11.20
N ARG A 203 -39.05 3.93 -10.11
CA ARG A 203 -39.89 4.09 -8.93
C ARG A 203 -41.19 4.83 -9.23
N ASP A 204 -41.11 5.90 -10.02
CA ASP A 204 -42.29 6.67 -10.44
C ASP A 204 -43.22 5.80 -11.31
N THR A 205 -42.67 5.05 -12.26
CA THR A 205 -43.43 4.14 -13.09
C THR A 205 -44.14 3.04 -12.28
N VAL A 206 -43.41 2.41 -11.35
CA VAL A 206 -44.00 1.40 -10.43
C VAL A 206 -45.07 2.04 -9.54
N SER A 207 -44.92 3.30 -9.12
CA SER A 207 -45.92 4.00 -8.31
C SER A 207 -47.26 4.19 -9.03
N LYS A 208 -47.27 4.26 -10.36
CA LYS A 208 -48.46 4.42 -11.21
C LYS A 208 -49.19 3.14 -11.56
N LEU A 209 -48.62 1.97 -11.20
CA LEU A 209 -49.28 0.67 -11.36
C LEU A 209 -50.43 0.53 -10.35
N SER A 210 -51.45 -0.28 -10.69
CA SER A 210 -52.52 -0.62 -9.77
C SER A 210 -51.96 -1.46 -8.58
N ASP A 211 -52.64 -1.43 -7.44
CA ASP A 211 -52.19 -2.17 -6.25
C ASP A 211 -52.05 -3.68 -6.48
N ARG A 212 -52.91 -4.24 -7.36
CA ARG A 212 -52.81 -5.64 -7.76
C ARG A 212 -51.56 -5.91 -8.60
N GLU A 213 -51.27 -5.03 -9.58
CA GLU A 213 -50.06 -5.14 -10.42
C GLU A 213 -48.80 -4.97 -9.57
N LYS A 214 -48.76 -3.98 -8.64
CA LYS A 214 -47.64 -3.79 -7.69
C LYS A 214 -47.40 -5.06 -6.86
N LYS A 215 -48.46 -5.65 -6.29
CA LYS A 215 -48.33 -6.83 -5.47
C LYS A 215 -47.82 -8.03 -6.27
N ILE A 216 -48.33 -8.23 -7.50
CA ILE A 216 -47.87 -9.30 -8.38
C ILE A 216 -46.41 -9.10 -8.73
N THR A 217 -46.01 -7.89 -9.17
CA THR A 217 -44.63 -7.57 -9.54
C THR A 217 -43.68 -7.75 -8.36
N SER A 218 -44.05 -7.30 -7.16
CA SER A 218 -43.27 -7.47 -5.95
C SER A 218 -43.07 -8.96 -5.58
N LEU A 219 -44.11 -9.75 -5.64
CA LEU A 219 -44.03 -11.20 -5.31
C LEU A 219 -43.20 -11.96 -6.35
N ARG A 220 -43.31 -11.58 -7.63
CA ARG A 220 -42.58 -12.23 -8.72
C ARG A 220 -41.09 -11.87 -8.72
N TYR A 221 -40.74 -10.58 -8.65
CA TYR A 221 -39.39 -10.09 -8.91
C TYR A 221 -38.59 -9.76 -7.66
N LEU A 222 -39.23 -9.41 -6.54
CA LEU A 222 -38.53 -9.19 -5.28
C LEU A 222 -38.52 -10.43 -4.39
N ALA A 223 -39.67 -11.14 -4.31
CA ALA A 223 -39.78 -12.36 -3.51
C ALA A 223 -39.42 -13.65 -4.26
N GLY A 224 -39.22 -13.59 -5.59
CA GLY A 224 -38.81 -14.74 -6.42
C GLY A 224 -39.86 -15.85 -6.59
N LYS A 225 -41.15 -15.57 -6.32
CA LYS A 225 -42.24 -16.57 -6.37
C LYS A 225 -42.64 -16.91 -7.80
N THR A 226 -43.09 -18.14 -8.02
CA THR A 226 -43.65 -18.59 -9.32
C THR A 226 -45.05 -18.01 -9.52
N GLN A 227 -45.53 -17.97 -10.81
CA GLN A 227 -46.89 -17.48 -11.11
C GLN A 227 -47.98 -18.28 -10.39
N VAL A 228 -47.76 -19.59 -10.20
CA VAL A 228 -48.68 -20.47 -9.52
C VAL A 228 -48.81 -20.15 -8.00
N GLU A 229 -47.67 -19.91 -7.33
CA GLU A 229 -47.62 -19.51 -5.93
C GLU A 229 -48.28 -18.14 -5.72
N VAL A 230 -47.98 -17.17 -6.63
CA VAL A 230 -48.60 -15.84 -6.60
C VAL A 230 -50.13 -15.95 -6.82
N ALA A 231 -50.59 -16.82 -7.72
CA ALA A 231 -52.02 -17.07 -7.95
C ALA A 231 -52.70 -17.59 -6.70
N GLY A 232 -52.09 -18.53 -5.98
CA GLY A 232 -52.60 -19.06 -4.70
C GLY A 232 -52.65 -18.00 -3.60
N GLU A 233 -51.63 -17.11 -3.52
CA GLU A 233 -51.55 -16.09 -2.47
C GLU A 233 -52.53 -14.92 -2.67
N ILE A 234 -52.77 -14.55 -3.94
CA ILE A 234 -53.64 -13.42 -4.30
C ILE A 234 -55.11 -13.89 -4.48
N GLY A 235 -55.34 -15.22 -4.64
CA GLY A 235 -56.66 -15.79 -4.83
C GLY A 235 -57.23 -15.60 -6.25
N ILE A 236 -56.38 -15.63 -7.29
CA ILE A 236 -56.78 -15.53 -8.72
C ILE A 236 -56.17 -16.65 -9.52
N SER A 237 -56.63 -16.87 -10.75
CA SER A 237 -56.06 -17.90 -11.61
C SER A 237 -54.67 -17.56 -12.10
N GLN A 238 -53.81 -18.58 -12.34
CA GLN A 238 -52.45 -18.40 -12.90
C GLN A 238 -52.49 -17.65 -14.24
N ALA A 239 -53.51 -17.89 -15.08
CA ALA A 239 -53.65 -17.15 -16.35
C ALA A 239 -53.93 -15.65 -16.15
N GLN A 240 -54.62 -15.28 -15.10
CA GLN A 240 -54.86 -13.87 -14.72
C GLN A 240 -53.59 -13.24 -14.23
N VAL A 241 -52.77 -13.95 -13.38
CA VAL A 241 -51.47 -13.48 -12.94
C VAL A 241 -50.58 -13.20 -14.12
N SER A 242 -50.45 -14.13 -15.08
CA SER A 242 -49.62 -13.99 -16.32
C SER A 242 -50.05 -12.77 -17.14
N ARG A 243 -51.36 -12.52 -17.31
CA ARG A 243 -51.84 -11.33 -18.05
C ARG A 243 -51.53 -10.03 -17.32
N LEU A 244 -51.76 -9.98 -16.03
CA LEU A 244 -51.47 -8.77 -15.22
C LEU A 244 -49.97 -8.50 -15.15
N GLU A 245 -49.13 -9.49 -14.99
CA GLU A 245 -47.68 -9.40 -15.04
C GLU A 245 -47.21 -8.82 -16.39
N LYS A 246 -47.72 -9.38 -17.50
CA LYS A 246 -47.37 -8.89 -18.83
C LYS A 246 -47.79 -7.44 -19.05
N ASN A 247 -49.01 -7.07 -18.64
CA ASN A 247 -49.52 -5.72 -18.78
C ASN A 247 -48.69 -4.73 -17.92
N ALA A 248 -48.31 -5.11 -16.71
CA ALA A 248 -47.46 -4.31 -15.84
C ALA A 248 -46.08 -4.08 -16.47
N LEU A 249 -45.46 -5.13 -17.00
CA LEU A 249 -44.15 -5.04 -17.66
C LEU A 249 -44.23 -4.17 -18.95
N GLU A 250 -45.29 -4.30 -19.74
CA GLU A 250 -45.48 -3.47 -20.94
C GLU A 250 -45.65 -1.96 -20.58
N ARG A 251 -46.36 -1.68 -19.48
CA ARG A 251 -46.47 -0.29 -18.97
C ARG A 251 -45.14 0.24 -18.49
N ILE A 252 -44.36 -0.56 -17.73
CA ILE A 252 -43.02 -0.19 -17.28
C ILE A 252 -42.15 0.09 -18.48
N LYS A 253 -42.11 -0.79 -19.49
CA LYS A 253 -41.28 -0.66 -20.66
C LYS A 253 -41.63 0.55 -21.54
N LYS A 254 -42.85 1.01 -21.52
CA LYS A 254 -43.29 2.21 -22.31
C LYS A 254 -42.91 3.53 -21.65
N GLN A 255 -42.60 3.54 -20.34
CA GLN A 255 -42.30 4.74 -19.58
C GLN A 255 -40.82 4.86 -19.20
N LEU A 256 -40.04 3.80 -19.37
CA LEU A 256 -38.57 3.78 -19.34
C LEU A 256 -38.00 4.04 -20.76
#